data_139585640e2ea297bda20449dccaaebf
#
_entry.id   139585640e2ea297bda20449dccaaebf
#
_cell.length_a   1.000
_cell.length_b   1.000
_cell.length_c   1.000
_cell.angle_alpha   90.00
_cell.angle_beta   90.00
_cell.angle_gamma   90.00
#
_symmetry.space_group_name_H-M   'P 1'
#
loop_
_entity.id
_entity.type
_entity.pdbx_description
1 polymer ?
#
loop_
_entity_poly.entity_id
_entity_poly.type
_entity_poly.pdbx_seq_one_letter_code
_entity_poly.pdbx_strand_id
1 'polypeptide(L)'
;MGAYHLLQEQLNIRLEERADIVVLEVSGACDVTCHEHLRAWLLDAEAREPGEIVVDLKELRFIDSHGLRLLIGAWNRSRQAGHRFRVALGDSGQVRRVLEATGLHQVLPVATPEHA
;
A
#
# COMPACT_ATOMS: atom_id res chain seq x y z
N MET A 1 -3.05 -29.64 4.74
CA MET A 1 -1.79 -29.81 5.23
C MET A 1 -1.09 -28.62 5.83
N GLY A 2 -0.48 -28.85 6.96
CA GLY A 2 0.21 -27.77 7.63
C GLY A 2 1.34 -27.17 6.84
N ALA A 3 2.11 -28.00 6.14
CA ALA A 3 3.23 -27.50 5.34
C ALA A 3 2.75 -26.55 4.24
N TYR A 4 1.61 -26.85 3.69
CA TYR A 4 1.04 -26.00 2.65
C TYR A 4 0.77 -24.59 3.20
N HIS A 5 0.21 -24.53 4.39
CA HIS A 5 -0.07 -23.23 4.99
C HIS A 5 1.20 -22.45 5.29
N LEU A 6 2.27 -23.14 5.63
CA LEU A 6 3.52 -22.47 5.96
C LEU A 6 4.13 -21.77 4.74
N LEU A 7 3.73 -22.16 3.54
CA LEU A 7 4.25 -21.54 2.33
C LEU A 7 3.46 -20.30 1.92
N GLN A 8 2.33 -20.06 2.53
CA GLN A 8 1.53 -18.91 2.20
C GLN A 8 1.98 -17.71 2.99
N GLU A 9 2.23 -16.63 2.28
CA GLU A 9 2.57 -15.38 2.91
C GLU A 9 1.28 -14.64 3.24
N GLN A 10 1.24 -14.13 4.43
CA GLN A 10 0.10 -13.34 4.85
C GLN A 10 0.44 -11.88 4.72
N LEU A 11 -0.58 -11.09 4.48
CA LEU A 11 -0.45 -9.65 4.46
C LEU A 11 -0.44 -9.16 5.89
N ASN A 12 0.57 -8.36 6.23
CA ASN A 12 0.65 -7.72 7.53
C ASN A 12 0.62 -6.22 7.33
N ILE A 13 -0.21 -5.54 8.09
CA ILE A 13 -0.35 -4.10 7.98
C ILE A 13 -0.24 -3.49 9.36
N ARG A 14 0.56 -2.45 9.48
CA ARG A 14 0.67 -1.67 10.71
C ARG A 14 0.39 -0.22 10.39
N LEU A 15 -0.34 0.44 11.26
CA LEU A 15 -0.64 1.85 11.10
C LEU A 15 0.10 2.63 12.18
N GLU A 16 0.77 3.67 11.76
CA GLU A 16 1.49 4.55 12.67
C GLU A 16 1.08 5.99 12.37
N GLU A 17 0.77 6.74 13.41
CA GLU A 17 0.45 8.15 13.25
C GLU A 17 1.59 9.00 13.81
N ARG A 18 2.03 9.98 13.05
CA ARG A 18 3.03 10.93 13.47
C ARG A 18 2.58 12.31 13.04
N ALA A 19 2.23 13.17 14.04
CA ALA A 19 1.69 14.47 13.74
C ALA A 19 0.49 14.32 12.79
N ASP A 20 0.56 14.89 11.60
CA ASP A 20 -0.55 14.89 10.67
C ASP A 20 -0.36 13.85 9.56
N ILE A 21 0.50 12.88 9.77
CA ILE A 21 0.83 11.87 8.78
C ILE A 21 0.42 10.50 9.31
N VAL A 22 -0.28 9.73 8.48
CA VAL A 22 -0.58 8.33 8.76
C VAL A 22 0.27 7.49 7.83
N VAL A 23 1.03 6.56 8.41
CA VAL A 23 1.85 5.63 7.64
C VAL A 23 1.25 4.24 7.78
N LEU A 24 0.95 3.61 6.65
CA LEU A 24 0.55 2.21 6.61
C LEU A 24 1.73 1.40 6.12
N GLU A 25 2.28 0.56 6.98
CA GLU A 25 3.37 -0.34 6.58
C GLU A 25 2.75 -1.66 6.16
N VAL A 26 2.91 -2.01 4.91
CA VAL A 26 2.31 -3.21 4.33
C VAL A 26 3.41 -4.16 3.94
N SER A 27 3.37 -5.38 4.49
CA SER A 27 4.38 -6.37 4.20
C SER A 27 3.73 -7.70 3.85
N GLY A 28 4.53 -8.60 3.28
CA GLY A 28 4.05 -9.91 2.89
C GLY A 28 3.58 -9.93 1.44
N ALA A 29 2.40 -10.49 1.21
CA ALA A 29 1.86 -10.61 -0.14
C ALA A 29 0.39 -10.23 -0.16
N CYS A 30 0.02 -9.44 -1.15
CA CYS A 30 -1.38 -9.02 -1.33
C CYS A 30 -1.98 -9.78 -2.51
N ASP A 31 -2.65 -10.87 -2.21
CA ASP A 31 -3.34 -11.67 -3.20
C ASP A 31 -4.85 -11.64 -2.91
N VAL A 32 -5.58 -12.52 -3.57
CA VAL A 32 -7.03 -12.49 -3.51
C VAL A 32 -7.57 -12.66 -2.09
N THR A 33 -6.84 -13.33 -1.21
CA THR A 33 -7.31 -13.58 0.15
C THR A 33 -7.16 -12.38 1.06
N CYS A 34 -6.42 -11.37 0.64
CA CYS A 34 -6.06 -10.24 1.49
C CYS A 34 -6.71 -8.93 1.08
N HIS A 35 -7.50 -8.93 0.01
CA HIS A 35 -8.03 -7.67 -0.53
C HIS A 35 -8.89 -6.92 0.48
N GLU A 36 -9.78 -7.62 1.16
CA GLU A 36 -10.64 -6.96 2.14
C GLU A 36 -9.84 -6.40 3.30
N HIS A 37 -8.79 -7.09 3.68
CA HIS A 37 -7.92 -6.65 4.75
C HIS A 37 -7.23 -5.33 4.38
N LEU A 38 -6.64 -5.29 3.19
CA LEU A 38 -5.99 -4.07 2.71
C LEU A 38 -6.98 -2.92 2.57
N ARG A 39 -8.15 -3.23 2.02
CA ARG A 39 -9.17 -2.21 1.84
C ARG A 39 -9.59 -1.59 3.17
N ALA A 40 -9.81 -2.43 4.17
CA ALA A 40 -10.24 -1.95 5.48
C ALA A 40 -9.20 -1.01 6.10
N TRP A 41 -7.92 -1.35 5.99
CA TRP A 41 -6.88 -0.50 6.54
C TRP A 41 -6.75 0.83 5.80
N LEU A 42 -6.90 0.80 4.47
CA LEU A 42 -6.86 2.03 3.69
C LEU A 42 -8.00 2.96 4.09
N LEU A 43 -9.21 2.40 4.24
CA LEU A 43 -10.36 3.21 4.64
C LEU A 43 -10.21 3.74 6.06
N ASP A 44 -9.62 2.94 6.95
CA ASP A 44 -9.37 3.40 8.31
C ASP A 44 -8.40 4.58 8.34
N ALA A 45 -7.35 4.50 7.52
CA ALA A 45 -6.39 5.61 7.42
C ALA A 45 -7.08 6.88 6.92
N GLU A 46 -7.93 6.74 5.91
CA GLU A 46 -8.64 7.88 5.35
C GLU A 46 -9.62 8.48 6.37
N ALA A 47 -10.26 7.63 7.17
CA ALA A 47 -11.23 8.08 8.16
C ALA A 47 -10.59 8.93 9.26
N ARG A 48 -9.29 8.84 9.43
CA ARG A 48 -8.58 9.65 10.42
C ARG A 48 -8.34 11.08 9.94
N GLU A 49 -8.64 11.34 8.68
CA GLU A 49 -8.51 12.66 8.05
C GLU A 49 -7.15 13.30 8.26
N PRO A 50 -6.08 12.57 7.90
CA PRO A 50 -4.74 13.11 8.06
C PRO A 50 -4.42 14.12 6.95
N GLY A 51 -3.36 14.90 7.13
CA GLY A 51 -2.87 15.72 6.05
C GLY A 51 -2.19 14.90 4.97
N GLU A 52 -1.62 13.77 5.36
CA GLU A 52 -0.91 12.93 4.41
C GLU A 52 -1.03 11.46 4.80
N ILE A 53 -1.21 10.60 3.78
CA ILE A 53 -1.16 9.15 3.95
C ILE A 53 0.03 8.64 3.15
N VAL A 54 0.88 7.87 3.82
CA VAL A 54 2.01 7.20 3.16
C VAL A 54 1.76 5.70 3.27
N VAL A 55 1.69 5.03 2.14
CA VAL A 55 1.57 3.58 2.11
C VAL A 55 2.96 3.02 1.82
N ASP A 56 3.56 2.41 2.82
CA ASP A 56 4.92 1.90 2.73
C ASP A 56 4.89 0.47 2.24
N LEU A 57 5.30 0.26 1.01
CA LEU A 57 5.30 -1.04 0.34
C LEU A 57 6.70 -1.63 0.22
N LYS A 58 7.68 -1.08 0.94
CA LYS A 58 9.05 -1.53 0.78
C LYS A 58 9.23 -3.01 1.13
N GLU A 59 8.43 -3.50 2.07
CA GLU A 59 8.51 -4.89 2.50
C GLU A 59 7.42 -5.77 1.87
N LEU A 60 6.65 -5.23 0.93
CA LEU A 60 5.64 -6.00 0.23
C LEU A 60 6.31 -6.72 -0.93
N ARG A 61 6.12 -8.04 -0.99
CA ARG A 61 6.78 -8.85 -2.01
C ARG A 61 5.92 -9.12 -3.22
N PHE A 62 4.61 -9.01 -3.07
CA PHE A 62 3.71 -9.30 -4.17
C PHE A 62 2.42 -8.51 -4.04
N ILE A 63 1.94 -8.00 -5.18
CA ILE A 63 0.64 -7.35 -5.25
C ILE A 63 0.01 -7.73 -6.59
N ASP A 64 -1.29 -8.06 -6.57
CA ASP A 64 -2.02 -8.37 -7.80
C ASP A 64 -2.75 -7.12 -8.30
N SER A 65 -3.42 -7.27 -9.44
CA SER A 65 -4.09 -6.12 -10.06
C SER A 65 -5.22 -5.55 -9.20
N HIS A 66 -5.88 -6.40 -8.43
CA HIS A 66 -6.94 -5.90 -7.54
C HIS A 66 -6.34 -5.07 -6.40
N GLY A 67 -5.22 -5.53 -5.85
CA GLY A 67 -4.51 -4.75 -4.82
C GLY A 67 -4.09 -3.40 -5.35
N LEU A 68 -3.61 -3.34 -6.59
CA LEU A 68 -3.27 -2.07 -7.22
C LEU A 68 -4.48 -1.16 -7.34
N ARG A 69 -5.63 -1.70 -7.71
CA ARG A 69 -6.85 -0.91 -7.80
C ARG A 69 -7.24 -0.33 -6.45
N LEU A 70 -7.02 -1.08 -5.38
CA LEU A 70 -7.31 -0.57 -4.05
C LEU A 70 -6.44 0.65 -3.72
N LEU A 71 -5.18 0.60 -4.10
CA LEU A 71 -4.28 1.74 -3.89
C LEU A 71 -4.71 2.93 -4.72
N ILE A 72 -5.08 2.71 -5.97
CA ILE A 72 -5.54 3.78 -6.84
C ILE A 72 -6.82 4.39 -6.30
N GLY A 73 -7.72 3.56 -5.81
CA GLY A 73 -8.96 4.05 -5.20
C GLY A 73 -8.69 4.93 -4.00
N ALA A 74 -7.76 4.50 -3.14
CA ALA A 74 -7.40 5.30 -1.97
C ALA A 74 -6.77 6.63 -2.38
N TRP A 75 -5.92 6.61 -3.40
CA TRP A 75 -5.33 7.83 -3.93
C TRP A 75 -6.40 8.80 -4.42
N ASN A 76 -7.35 8.29 -5.21
CA ASN A 76 -8.42 9.13 -5.74
C ASN A 76 -9.27 9.73 -4.62
N ARG A 77 -9.63 8.93 -3.62
CA ARG A 77 -10.43 9.43 -2.52
C ARG A 77 -9.65 10.48 -1.70
N SER A 78 -8.35 10.25 -1.54
CA SER A 78 -7.52 11.19 -0.80
C SER A 78 -7.44 12.53 -1.50
N ARG A 79 -7.30 12.53 -2.82
CA ARG A 79 -7.29 13.77 -3.59
C ARG A 79 -8.59 14.53 -3.42
N GLN A 80 -9.71 13.83 -3.44
CA GLN A 80 -11.02 14.47 -3.29
C GLN A 80 -11.20 15.04 -1.89
N ALA A 81 -10.63 14.37 -0.90
CA ALA A 81 -10.74 14.80 0.48
C ALA A 81 -9.69 15.83 0.89
N GLY A 82 -8.71 16.09 0.01
CA GLY A 82 -7.66 17.06 0.32
C GLY A 82 -6.47 16.49 1.06
N HIS A 83 -6.36 15.17 1.17
CA HIS A 83 -5.19 14.53 1.78
C HIS A 83 -4.13 14.31 0.71
N ARG A 84 -2.86 14.38 1.13
CA ARG A 84 -1.79 13.95 0.26
C ARG A 84 -1.63 12.45 0.41
N PHE A 85 -1.31 11.79 -0.69
CA PHE A 85 -1.17 10.33 -0.72
C PHE A 85 0.10 9.98 -1.46
N ARG A 86 0.94 9.17 -0.83
CA ARG A 86 2.19 8.74 -1.44
C ARG A 86 2.44 7.27 -1.13
N VAL A 87 3.21 6.64 -2.01
CA VAL A 87 3.59 5.24 -1.88
C VAL A 87 5.09 5.16 -1.80
N ALA A 88 5.61 4.42 -0.82
CA ALA A 88 7.03 4.18 -0.72
C ALA A 88 7.32 2.79 -1.27
N LEU A 89 8.28 2.68 -2.19
CA LEU A 89 8.63 1.44 -2.84
C LEU A 89 10.04 1.01 -2.49
N GLY A 90 10.26 -0.30 -2.51
CA GLY A 90 11.61 -0.85 -2.42
C GLY A 90 12.35 -0.66 -3.73
N ASP A 91 13.63 -1.02 -3.72
CA ASP A 91 14.50 -0.81 -4.88
C ASP A 91 14.18 -1.76 -6.02
N SER A 92 13.63 -2.92 -5.72
CA SER A 92 13.38 -3.92 -6.74
C SER A 92 12.20 -4.78 -6.30
N GLY A 93 11.89 -5.79 -7.12
CA GLY A 93 10.87 -6.75 -6.77
C GLY A 93 9.65 -6.65 -7.65
N GLN A 94 8.71 -7.56 -7.38
CA GLN A 94 7.51 -7.69 -8.18
C GLN A 94 6.63 -6.44 -8.13
N VAL A 95 6.52 -5.84 -6.95
CA VAL A 95 5.65 -4.67 -6.78
C VAL A 95 6.13 -3.52 -7.66
N ARG A 96 7.44 -3.22 -7.63
CA ARG A 96 7.99 -2.17 -8.46
C ARG A 96 7.84 -2.49 -9.94
N ARG A 97 8.09 -3.75 -10.32
CA ARG A 97 7.96 -4.16 -11.73
C ARG A 97 6.53 -3.99 -12.23
N VAL A 98 5.54 -4.33 -11.40
CA VAL A 98 4.15 -4.18 -11.80
C VAL A 98 3.79 -2.72 -11.96
N LEU A 99 4.23 -1.87 -11.05
CA LEU A 99 3.97 -0.44 -11.17
C LEU A 99 4.62 0.14 -12.41
N GLU A 100 5.84 -0.30 -12.73
CA GLU A 100 6.52 0.18 -13.93
C GLU A 100 5.85 -0.34 -15.19
N ALA A 101 5.47 -1.62 -15.20
CA ALA A 101 4.86 -2.22 -16.38
C ALA A 101 3.50 -1.59 -16.71
N THR A 102 2.77 -1.15 -15.70
CA THR A 102 1.46 -0.52 -15.90
C THR A 102 1.55 0.98 -16.08
N GLY A 103 2.73 1.57 -15.91
CA GLY A 103 2.89 3.02 -15.98
C GLY A 103 2.43 3.74 -14.72
N LEU A 104 1.96 3.02 -13.72
CA LEU A 104 1.45 3.64 -12.51
C LEU A 104 2.52 4.36 -11.71
N HIS A 105 3.78 3.95 -11.86
CA HIS A 105 4.87 4.63 -11.16
C HIS A 105 5.03 6.09 -11.61
N GLN A 106 4.49 6.45 -12.78
CA GLN A 106 4.55 7.81 -13.28
C GLN A 106 3.35 8.65 -12.84
N VAL A 107 2.27 7.98 -12.46
CA VAL A 107 1.02 8.65 -12.10
C VAL A 107 0.83 8.69 -10.61
N LEU A 108 1.03 7.54 -9.96
CA LEU A 108 0.86 7.40 -8.52
C LEU A 108 2.04 8.06 -7.82
N PRO A 109 1.81 8.99 -6.89
CA PRO A 109 2.92 9.67 -6.21
C PRO A 109 3.77 8.68 -5.42
N VAL A 110 5.06 8.70 -5.70
CA VAL A 110 6.01 7.79 -5.04
C VAL A 110 6.91 8.62 -4.13
N ALA A 111 7.03 8.18 -2.88
CA ALA A 111 7.90 8.82 -1.92
C ALA A 111 9.34 8.37 -2.14
N THR A 112 10.29 9.27 -1.88
CA THR A 112 11.69 8.88 -1.93
C THR A 112 12.01 8.07 -0.66
N PRO A 113 13.05 7.22 -0.71
CA PRO A 113 13.37 6.37 0.45
C PRO A 113 13.59 7.12 1.75
N GLU A 114 14.13 8.32 1.70
CA GLU A 114 14.41 9.05 2.93
C GLU A 114 13.14 9.63 3.55
N HIS A 115 12.04 9.61 2.86
CA HIS A 115 10.77 10.10 3.39
C HIS A 115 9.86 8.99 3.88
N ALA A 116 10.26 7.76 3.68
CA ALA A 116 9.44 6.60 4.09
C ALA A 116 9.92 5.93 5.39
#